data_5194a70d0b25e98963e58f5c912980fc
#
_entry.id   5194a70d0b25e98963e58f5c912980fc
#
_cell.length_a   1.000
_cell.length_b   1.000
_cell.length_c   1.000
_cell.angle_alpha   90.00
_cell.angle_beta   90.00
_cell.angle_gamma   90.00
#
_symmetry.space_group_name_H-M   'P 1'
#
loop_
_entity.id
_entity.type
_entity.pdbx_description
1 polymer ?
#
loop_
_entity_poly.entity_id
_entity_poly.type
_entity_poly.pdbx_seq_one_letter_code
_entity_poly.pdbx_strand_id
1 'polypeptide(L)'
;IVANNVGMLLMLAYGTDVPKEEWIPLLLSGKRGFAFGITEPDHGSDATHMETTAERDGDGWRINGAKTWNTGIHKAPYDMVMARTSGKAGDGNGITAFLTPTNSEGFKVEEMLWTFNMPTDHGRVSLKDVYVDSGAIFGGEGRGLQVVQHFFNENRIRQAASSLGAAQFCIDESVEYAGIRKPFGRPLSVNQAIQFPLAELQTRCEMLRALIHKTAWQMDTYGNWKASSQVSMCNYQANRLCCEAADQAMQVHGGMGYSRHKPFEHIYRHHRRYRITEGAEEIQIRRIAGYMFGYMKQLAPKGVQDD
;
A
#
# COMPACT_ATOMS: atom_id res chain seq x y z
N ILE A 1 10.65 -2.71 -7.42
CA ILE A 1 9.74 -2.32 -8.51
C ILE A 1 8.55 -1.51 -7.97
N VAL A 2 7.87 -1.96 -6.91
CA VAL A 2 6.65 -1.29 -6.38
C VAL A 2 6.97 0.12 -5.85
N ALA A 3 8.06 0.32 -5.11
CA ALA A 3 8.40 1.60 -4.50
C ALA A 3 8.67 2.73 -5.52
N ASN A 4 9.24 2.41 -6.67
CA ASN A 4 9.54 3.42 -7.69
C ASN A 4 8.31 3.85 -8.49
N ASN A 5 7.31 2.97 -8.62
CA ASN A 5 6.09 3.27 -9.39
C ASN A 5 5.11 4.21 -8.65
N VAL A 6 5.15 4.24 -7.32
CA VAL A 6 4.29 5.13 -6.51
C VAL A 6 4.47 6.59 -6.91
N GLY A 7 5.71 7.05 -6.87
CA GLY A 7 6.05 8.44 -7.20
C GLY A 7 5.71 8.80 -8.63
N MET A 8 5.89 7.89 -9.57
CA MET A 8 5.63 8.14 -10.98
C MET A 8 4.15 8.38 -11.27
N LEU A 9 3.26 7.52 -10.78
CA LEU A 9 1.82 7.66 -10.99
C LEU A 9 1.27 8.96 -10.42
N LEU A 10 1.70 9.29 -9.20
CA LEU A 10 1.29 10.55 -8.58
C LEU A 10 1.87 11.76 -9.34
N MET A 11 3.11 11.69 -9.80
CA MET A 11 3.74 12.75 -10.59
C MET A 11 3.01 12.96 -11.91
N LEU A 12 2.60 11.89 -12.59
CA LEU A 12 1.80 11.97 -13.82
C LEU A 12 0.43 12.62 -13.59
N ALA A 13 -0.25 12.22 -12.50
CA ALA A 13 -1.61 12.68 -12.22
C ALA A 13 -1.67 14.10 -11.64
N TYR A 14 -0.71 14.51 -10.82
CA TYR A 14 -0.77 15.73 -10.02
C TYR A 14 0.43 16.67 -10.17
N GLY A 15 1.51 16.24 -10.79
CA GLY A 15 2.66 17.11 -11.08
C GLY A 15 2.30 18.16 -12.10
N THR A 16 2.85 19.38 -11.97
CA THR A 16 2.84 20.39 -13.02
C THR A 16 3.91 20.08 -14.08
N ASP A 17 3.93 20.78 -15.21
CA ASP A 17 4.78 20.43 -16.36
C ASP A 17 6.27 20.41 -16.01
N VAL A 18 6.77 21.44 -15.33
CA VAL A 18 8.20 21.54 -14.95
C VAL A 18 8.63 20.39 -14.03
N PRO A 19 7.96 20.09 -12.92
CA PRO A 19 8.22 18.90 -12.12
C PRO A 19 8.11 17.60 -12.90
N LYS A 20 7.18 17.46 -13.84
CA LYS A 20 7.05 16.24 -14.65
C LYS A 20 8.28 16.02 -15.52
N GLU A 21 8.74 17.04 -16.22
CA GLU A 21 9.93 16.97 -17.09
C GLU A 21 11.19 16.61 -16.30
N GLU A 22 11.35 17.15 -15.10
CA GLU A 22 12.51 16.84 -14.24
C GLU A 22 12.39 15.47 -13.58
N TRP A 23 11.25 15.15 -13.00
CA TRP A 23 11.11 14.00 -12.09
C TRP A 23 10.86 12.67 -12.80
N ILE A 24 10.08 12.66 -13.88
CA ILE A 24 9.71 11.40 -14.53
C ILE A 24 10.93 10.60 -15.01
N PRO A 25 11.93 11.17 -15.70
CA PRO A 25 13.13 10.43 -16.09
C PRO A 25 13.93 9.88 -14.88
N LEU A 26 13.96 10.63 -13.78
CA LEU A 26 14.68 10.23 -12.56
C LEU A 26 13.95 9.12 -11.80
N LEU A 27 12.63 9.16 -11.76
CA LEU A 27 11.78 8.11 -11.19
C LEU A 27 11.88 6.81 -12.00
N LEU A 28 11.82 6.91 -13.33
CA LEU A 28 11.95 5.75 -14.24
C LEU A 28 13.31 5.07 -14.12
N SER A 29 14.38 5.85 -14.00
CA SER A 29 15.74 5.33 -13.85
C SER A 29 16.04 4.83 -12.42
N GLY A 30 15.15 5.04 -11.47
CA GLY A 30 15.37 4.72 -10.05
C GLY A 30 16.37 5.64 -9.34
N LYS A 31 16.80 6.72 -9.98
CA LYS A 31 17.74 7.70 -9.39
C LYS A 31 17.08 8.62 -8.38
N ARG A 32 15.77 8.79 -8.44
CA ARG A 32 14.98 9.59 -7.49
C ARG A 32 13.74 8.80 -7.07
N GLY A 33 13.31 9.02 -5.85
CA GLY A 33 12.07 8.50 -5.30
C GLY A 33 11.68 9.34 -4.10
N PHE A 34 10.52 9.11 -3.54
CA PHE A 34 10.12 9.72 -2.28
C PHE A 34 9.45 8.72 -1.36
N ALA A 35 9.59 8.95 -0.07
CA ALA A 35 8.84 8.25 0.96
C ALA A 35 7.42 8.84 1.07
N PHE A 36 6.58 8.22 1.88
CA PHE A 36 5.19 8.61 2.02
C PHE A 36 4.81 8.76 3.49
N GLY A 37 4.69 10.01 3.95
CA GLY A 37 4.43 10.39 5.33
C GLY A 37 2.98 10.77 5.57
N ILE A 38 2.10 9.77 5.80
CA ILE A 38 0.68 10.01 6.15
C ILE A 38 0.37 9.60 7.58
N THR A 39 0.76 8.39 7.99
CA THR A 39 0.46 7.82 9.30
C THR A 39 1.20 8.55 10.40
N GLU A 40 0.52 8.82 11.50
CA GLU A 40 1.09 9.42 12.71
C GLU A 40 1.11 8.40 13.85
N PRO A 41 1.87 8.65 14.93
CA PRO A 41 1.91 7.73 16.07
C PRO A 41 0.53 7.32 16.57
N ASP A 42 -0.42 8.25 16.67
CA ASP A 42 -1.76 8.01 17.22
C ASP A 42 -2.87 7.92 16.16
N HIS A 43 -2.57 8.21 14.88
CA HIS A 43 -3.54 8.30 13.79
C HIS A 43 -3.13 7.47 12.56
N GLY A 44 -3.57 6.20 12.51
CA GLY A 44 -3.32 5.30 11.38
C GLY A 44 -4.56 5.17 10.47
N SER A 45 -5.55 4.40 10.92
CA SER A 45 -6.78 4.12 10.15
C SER A 45 -7.62 5.37 9.89
N ASP A 46 -7.62 6.32 10.81
CA ASP A 46 -8.26 7.62 10.67
C ASP A 46 -7.25 8.75 10.44
N ALA A 47 -6.78 8.81 9.20
CA ALA A 47 -5.86 9.87 8.77
C ALA A 47 -6.50 11.27 8.77
N THR A 48 -7.82 11.40 8.92
CA THR A 48 -8.48 12.71 9.00
C THR A 48 -8.24 13.43 10.33
N HIS A 49 -7.82 12.68 11.35
CA HIS A 49 -7.48 13.25 12.67
C HIS A 49 -5.99 13.60 12.82
N MET A 50 -5.21 13.61 11.73
CA MET A 50 -3.79 13.92 11.81
C MET A 50 -3.52 15.26 12.54
N GLU A 51 -2.45 15.25 13.33
CA GLU A 51 -1.98 16.37 14.15
C GLU A 51 -0.85 17.17 13.50
N THR A 52 -0.16 16.61 12.52
CA THR A 52 0.84 17.35 11.74
C THR A 52 0.18 18.53 11.06
N THR A 53 0.71 19.73 11.31
CA THR A 53 0.21 21.00 10.76
C THR A 53 1.22 21.62 9.80
N ALA A 54 0.72 22.44 8.89
CA ALA A 54 1.53 23.34 8.09
C ALA A 54 0.90 24.74 8.12
N GLU A 55 1.69 25.72 8.54
CA GLU A 55 1.29 27.12 8.63
C GLU A 55 2.05 27.97 7.61
N ARG A 56 1.40 28.99 7.06
CA ARG A 56 2.04 29.88 6.08
C ARG A 56 3.17 30.69 6.75
N ASP A 57 4.31 30.73 6.07
CA ASP A 57 5.48 31.53 6.46
C ASP A 57 6.07 32.22 5.22
N GLY A 58 5.74 33.48 5.02
CA GLY A 58 6.08 34.20 3.80
C GLY A 58 5.50 33.53 2.54
N ASP A 59 6.38 33.24 1.60
CA ASP A 59 6.01 32.53 0.35
C ASP A 59 5.95 31.01 0.50
N GLY A 60 6.19 30.48 1.69
CA GLY A 60 6.26 29.05 1.96
C GLY A 60 5.41 28.61 3.14
N TRP A 61 5.82 27.50 3.73
CA TRP A 61 5.13 26.82 4.82
C TRP A 61 6.10 26.31 5.88
N ARG A 62 5.67 26.33 7.14
CA ARG A 62 6.33 25.68 8.28
C ARG A 62 5.53 24.45 8.68
N ILE A 63 6.19 23.30 8.62
CA ILE A 63 5.58 22.00 8.94
C ILE A 63 6.04 21.56 10.32
N ASN A 64 5.08 21.21 11.18
CA ASN A 64 5.31 20.71 12.54
C ASN A 64 4.51 19.43 12.78
N GLY A 65 5.14 18.41 13.37
CA GLY A 65 4.47 17.15 13.70
C GLY A 65 5.38 15.93 13.69
N ALA A 66 4.77 14.77 13.52
CA ALA A 66 5.49 13.50 13.44
C ALA A 66 4.79 12.55 12.48
N LYS A 67 5.59 11.70 11.80
CA LYS A 67 5.11 10.63 10.96
C LYS A 67 5.74 9.30 11.35
N THR A 68 5.04 8.21 11.10
CA THR A 68 5.53 6.86 11.37
C THR A 68 5.22 5.93 10.21
N TRP A 69 5.97 4.86 10.09
CA TRP A 69 5.87 3.88 9.00
C TRP A 69 6.22 4.42 7.61
N ASN A 70 7.03 5.49 7.54
CA ASN A 70 7.49 6.06 6.28
C ASN A 70 8.43 5.08 5.56
N THR A 71 7.87 4.38 4.57
CA THR A 71 8.60 3.33 3.83
C THR A 71 9.71 3.93 2.98
N GLY A 72 10.93 3.40 3.13
CA GLY A 72 12.09 3.81 2.35
C GLY A 72 12.73 5.12 2.79
N ILE A 73 12.30 5.72 3.89
CA ILE A 73 12.77 7.03 4.38
C ILE A 73 14.29 7.09 4.62
N HIS A 74 14.93 5.95 4.94
CA HIS A 74 16.37 5.87 5.18
C HIS A 74 17.22 6.23 3.96
N LYS A 75 16.66 6.23 2.76
CA LYS A 75 17.35 6.54 1.49
C LYS A 75 16.60 7.49 0.57
N ALA A 76 15.35 7.83 0.90
CA ALA A 76 14.54 8.73 0.09
C ALA A 76 15.02 10.17 0.24
N PRO A 77 15.34 10.89 -0.86
CA PRO A 77 15.73 12.30 -0.79
C PRO A 77 14.56 13.22 -0.48
N TYR A 78 13.34 12.75 -0.63
CA TYR A 78 12.10 13.47 -0.33
C TYR A 78 11.11 12.58 0.41
N ASP A 79 10.26 13.20 1.23
CA ASP A 79 9.09 12.59 1.86
C ASP A 79 7.83 13.37 1.45
N MET A 80 6.81 12.70 0.95
CA MET A 80 5.51 13.32 0.69
C MET A 80 4.75 13.40 2.01
N VAL A 81 4.92 14.49 2.72
CA VAL A 81 4.34 14.72 4.04
C VAL A 81 2.91 15.27 3.90
N MET A 82 1.96 14.59 4.53
CA MET A 82 0.60 15.09 4.68
C MET A 82 0.52 15.95 5.94
N ALA A 83 0.06 17.19 5.79
CA ALA A 83 -0.11 18.11 6.91
C ALA A 83 -1.43 18.88 6.78
N ARG A 84 -2.02 19.24 7.91
CA ARG A 84 -3.23 20.05 7.96
C ARG A 84 -2.88 21.52 7.76
N THR A 85 -3.47 22.13 6.75
CA THR A 85 -3.34 23.56 6.42
C THR A 85 -4.59 24.37 6.80
N SER A 86 -5.73 23.68 6.99
CA SER A 86 -7.00 24.32 7.38
C SER A 86 -7.99 23.32 7.95
N GLY A 87 -9.14 23.81 8.44
CA GLY A 87 -10.18 22.96 9.05
C GLY A 87 -9.77 22.46 10.43
N LYS A 88 -10.46 21.42 10.90
CA LYS A 88 -10.24 20.80 12.24
C LYS A 88 -9.99 19.30 12.11
N ALA A 89 -9.57 18.67 13.19
CA ALA A 89 -9.43 17.23 13.28
C ALA A 89 -10.76 16.54 12.90
N GLY A 90 -10.66 15.48 12.08
CA GLY A 90 -11.80 14.78 11.49
C GLY A 90 -12.25 15.32 10.14
N ASP A 91 -11.88 16.54 9.75
CA ASP A 91 -12.16 17.06 8.42
C ASP A 91 -11.20 16.44 7.40
N GLY A 92 -11.76 15.83 6.34
CA GLY A 92 -10.98 15.30 5.23
C GLY A 92 -10.45 16.40 4.30
N ASN A 93 -11.10 17.56 4.27
CA ASN A 93 -10.63 18.74 3.57
C ASN A 93 -9.62 19.50 4.43
N GLY A 94 -8.72 20.25 3.79
CA GLY A 94 -7.71 21.03 4.49
C GLY A 94 -6.44 20.26 4.88
N ILE A 95 -6.28 19.02 4.40
CA ILE A 95 -5.03 18.28 4.43
C ILE A 95 -4.33 18.49 3.09
N THR A 96 -3.07 18.94 3.14
CA THR A 96 -2.24 19.24 1.96
C THR A 96 -1.06 18.25 1.91
N ALA A 97 -0.68 17.85 0.71
CA ALA A 97 0.52 17.04 0.48
C ALA A 97 1.70 17.97 0.17
N PHE A 98 2.82 17.78 0.87
CA PHE A 98 4.06 18.53 0.67
C PHE A 98 5.19 17.60 0.28
N LEU A 99 5.82 17.83 -0.85
CA LEU A 99 7.04 17.12 -1.24
C LEU A 99 8.24 17.76 -0.52
N THR A 100 8.58 17.19 0.63
CA THR A 100 9.52 17.76 1.60
C THR A 100 10.89 17.13 1.43
N PRO A 101 11.98 17.89 1.19
CA PRO A 101 13.32 17.35 1.18
C PRO A 101 13.70 16.79 2.56
N THR A 102 14.24 15.56 2.58
CA THR A 102 14.57 14.89 3.85
C THR A 102 15.82 15.44 4.55
N ASN A 103 16.58 16.26 3.85
CA ASN A 103 17.73 17.02 4.39
C ASN A 103 17.39 18.43 4.86
N SER A 104 16.12 18.82 4.88
CA SER A 104 15.68 20.12 5.40
C SER A 104 16.00 20.23 6.89
N GLU A 105 16.35 21.46 7.33
CA GLU A 105 16.48 21.76 8.76
C GLU A 105 15.17 21.43 9.49
N GLY A 106 15.26 20.77 10.65
CA GLY A 106 14.11 20.33 11.43
C GLY A 106 13.48 19.00 10.99
N PHE A 107 13.84 18.46 9.82
CA PHE A 107 13.43 17.12 9.40
C PHE A 107 14.39 16.09 9.99
N LYS A 108 13.88 15.11 10.76
CA LYS A 108 14.72 14.09 11.39
C LYS A 108 14.09 12.71 11.31
N VAL A 109 14.85 11.74 10.81
CA VAL A 109 14.53 10.31 10.97
C VAL A 109 14.99 9.90 12.37
N GLU A 110 14.03 9.65 13.25
CA GLU A 110 14.32 9.36 14.68
C GLU A 110 14.80 7.92 14.87
N GLU A 111 14.14 6.98 14.21
CA GLU A 111 14.48 5.57 14.28
C GLU A 111 13.97 4.78 13.09
N MET A 112 14.58 3.64 12.80
CA MET A 112 14.06 2.62 11.91
C MET A 112 13.34 1.56 12.74
N LEU A 113 12.05 1.38 12.46
CA LEU A 113 11.16 0.55 13.27
C LEU A 113 11.43 -0.95 13.06
N TRP A 114 11.43 -1.73 14.13
CA TRP A 114 11.46 -3.17 14.04
C TRP A 114 10.14 -3.70 13.48
N THR A 115 10.23 -4.46 12.40
CA THR A 115 9.05 -5.05 11.75
C THR A 115 9.18 -6.56 11.65
N PHE A 116 8.06 -7.23 11.41
CA PHE A 116 8.02 -8.67 11.15
C PHE A 116 8.85 -9.06 9.91
N ASN A 117 9.00 -8.16 8.96
CA ASN A 117 9.80 -8.35 7.74
C ASN A 117 11.15 -7.63 7.87
N MET A 118 12.09 -8.21 8.64
CA MET A 118 13.43 -7.66 8.85
C MET A 118 14.40 -8.02 7.71
N PRO A 119 15.34 -7.14 7.31
CA PRO A 119 15.52 -5.78 7.81
C PRO A 119 14.37 -4.88 7.41
N THR A 120 14.06 -3.89 8.26
CA THR A 120 12.98 -2.94 8.00
C THR A 120 13.41 -1.80 7.09
N ASP A 121 12.43 -1.22 6.37
CA ASP A 121 12.57 0.00 5.59
C ASP A 121 11.60 1.09 6.05
N HIS A 122 10.96 0.92 7.21
CA HIS A 122 9.99 1.83 7.80
C HIS A 122 10.61 2.67 8.91
N GLY A 123 10.46 3.98 8.83
CA GLY A 123 11.00 4.90 9.83
C GLY A 123 9.93 5.72 10.56
N ARG A 124 10.34 6.26 11.70
CA ARG A 124 9.66 7.34 12.41
C ARG A 124 10.37 8.65 12.12
N VAL A 125 9.58 9.69 11.82
CA VAL A 125 10.06 11.02 11.44
C VAL A 125 9.47 12.05 12.38
N SER A 126 10.29 12.99 12.82
CA SER A 126 9.86 14.23 13.48
C SER A 126 10.10 15.44 12.56
N LEU A 127 9.20 16.40 12.64
CA LEU A 127 9.18 17.63 11.86
C LEU A 127 9.06 18.79 12.84
N LYS A 128 10.10 19.62 12.89
CA LYS A 128 10.16 20.78 13.80
C LYS A 128 10.51 22.02 12.99
N ASP A 129 9.53 22.87 12.75
CA ASP A 129 9.65 24.10 11.97
C ASP A 129 10.29 23.89 10.58
N VAL A 130 9.96 22.75 9.94
CA VAL A 130 10.50 22.41 8.62
C VAL A 130 9.93 23.36 7.59
N TYR A 131 10.81 24.22 7.03
CA TYR A 131 10.40 25.14 5.97
C TYR A 131 10.41 24.45 4.60
N VAL A 132 9.35 24.69 3.85
CA VAL A 132 9.23 24.33 2.43
C VAL A 132 8.66 25.51 1.66
N ASP A 133 9.11 25.72 0.43
CA ASP A 133 8.55 26.76 -0.44
C ASP A 133 7.15 26.36 -0.97
N SER A 134 6.47 27.30 -1.61
CA SER A 134 5.11 27.08 -2.15
C SER A 134 5.07 26.04 -3.27
N GLY A 135 6.20 25.81 -3.93
CA GLY A 135 6.35 24.79 -4.98
C GLY A 135 6.35 23.35 -4.42
N ALA A 136 6.51 23.19 -3.10
CA ALA A 136 6.44 21.88 -2.45
C ALA A 136 5.02 21.29 -2.39
N ILE A 137 3.96 22.12 -2.59
CA ILE A 137 2.57 21.62 -2.61
C ILE A 137 2.35 20.69 -3.79
N PHE A 138 1.82 19.52 -3.49
CA PHE A 138 1.55 18.49 -4.47
C PHE A 138 0.04 18.24 -4.61
N GLY A 139 -0.50 18.37 -5.81
CA GLY A 139 -1.92 18.16 -6.10
C GLY A 139 -2.88 19.26 -5.64
N GLY A 140 -2.35 20.35 -5.06
CA GLY A 140 -3.10 21.53 -4.61
C GLY A 140 -3.38 21.58 -3.11
N GLU A 141 -3.51 22.78 -2.58
CA GLU A 141 -3.80 23.03 -1.16
C GLU A 141 -5.15 22.43 -0.75
N GLY A 142 -5.19 21.75 0.39
CA GLY A 142 -6.39 21.10 0.94
C GLY A 142 -6.79 19.82 0.22
N ARG A 143 -6.02 19.33 -0.76
CA ARG A 143 -6.36 18.18 -1.61
C ARG A 143 -5.49 16.94 -1.34
N GLY A 144 -4.69 16.94 -0.29
CA GLY A 144 -3.76 15.86 0.01
C GLY A 144 -4.42 14.49 0.17
N LEU A 145 -5.59 14.39 0.81
CA LEU A 145 -6.30 13.10 0.91
C LEU A 145 -6.80 12.58 -0.45
N GLN A 146 -7.04 13.44 -1.44
CA GLN A 146 -7.37 13.01 -2.79
C GLN A 146 -6.16 12.36 -3.46
N VAL A 147 -4.99 12.98 -3.34
CA VAL A 147 -3.71 12.41 -3.80
C VAL A 147 -3.46 11.04 -3.17
N VAL A 148 -3.62 10.95 -1.83
CA VAL A 148 -3.49 9.70 -1.09
C VAL A 148 -4.43 8.61 -1.59
N GLN A 149 -5.71 8.91 -1.77
CA GLN A 149 -6.70 7.90 -2.19
C GLN A 149 -6.48 7.43 -3.63
N HIS A 150 -6.04 8.30 -4.52
CA HIS A 150 -5.65 7.91 -5.87
C HIS A 150 -4.53 6.86 -5.80
N PHE A 151 -3.45 7.17 -5.11
CA PHE A 151 -2.35 6.25 -4.90
C PHE A 151 -2.80 4.94 -4.23
N PHE A 152 -3.63 5.02 -3.19
CA PHE A 152 -4.08 3.83 -2.47
C PHE A 152 -4.88 2.88 -3.35
N ASN A 153 -5.76 3.37 -4.22
CA ASN A 153 -6.51 2.50 -5.12
C ASN A 153 -5.58 1.76 -6.09
N GLU A 154 -4.61 2.47 -6.68
CA GLU A 154 -3.59 1.87 -7.54
C GLU A 154 -2.74 0.83 -6.79
N ASN A 155 -2.30 1.16 -5.59
CA ASN A 155 -1.44 0.26 -4.83
C ASN A 155 -2.20 -0.97 -4.33
N ARG A 156 -3.46 -0.81 -3.94
CA ARG A 156 -4.33 -1.92 -3.48
C ARG A 156 -4.53 -2.99 -4.56
N ILE A 157 -4.80 -2.59 -5.81
CA ILE A 157 -4.98 -3.56 -6.90
C ILE A 157 -3.66 -4.26 -7.25
N ARG A 158 -2.53 -3.53 -7.22
CA ARG A 158 -1.19 -4.12 -7.41
C ARG A 158 -0.82 -5.10 -6.30
N GLN A 159 -1.10 -4.77 -5.05
CA GLN A 159 -0.91 -5.69 -3.92
C GLN A 159 -1.78 -6.94 -4.08
N ALA A 160 -3.03 -6.78 -4.51
CA ALA A 160 -3.92 -7.91 -4.75
C ALA A 160 -3.36 -8.84 -5.83
N ALA A 161 -2.88 -8.30 -6.95
CA ALA A 161 -2.26 -9.08 -8.02
C ALA A 161 -0.99 -9.80 -7.54
N SER A 162 -0.14 -9.11 -6.78
CA SER A 162 1.08 -9.70 -6.19
C SER A 162 0.75 -10.84 -5.21
N SER A 163 -0.24 -10.62 -4.34
CA SER A 163 -0.68 -11.63 -3.36
C SER A 163 -1.30 -12.85 -4.03
N LEU A 164 -2.09 -12.64 -5.09
CA LEU A 164 -2.64 -13.74 -5.87
C LEU A 164 -1.54 -14.60 -6.53
N GLY A 165 -0.53 -13.97 -7.13
CA GLY A 165 0.60 -14.68 -7.72
C GLY A 165 1.41 -15.48 -6.70
N ALA A 166 1.63 -14.91 -5.52
CA ALA A 166 2.32 -15.58 -4.43
C ALA A 166 1.49 -16.74 -3.84
N ALA A 167 0.16 -16.59 -3.73
CA ALA A 167 -0.73 -17.66 -3.32
C ALA A 167 -0.70 -18.84 -4.32
N GLN A 168 -0.80 -18.56 -5.62
CA GLN A 168 -0.70 -19.57 -6.67
C GLN A 168 0.63 -20.33 -6.60
N PHE A 169 1.74 -19.62 -6.47
CA PHE A 169 3.05 -20.25 -6.28
C PHE A 169 3.08 -21.20 -5.08
N CYS A 170 2.53 -20.81 -3.94
CA CYS A 170 2.47 -21.66 -2.74
C CYS A 170 1.65 -22.94 -2.98
N ILE A 171 0.56 -22.84 -3.75
CA ILE A 171 -0.30 -23.98 -4.11
C ILE A 171 0.45 -24.92 -5.04
N ASP A 172 1.05 -24.40 -6.11
CA ASP A 172 1.74 -25.18 -7.14
C ASP A 172 2.92 -25.97 -6.52
N GLU A 173 3.75 -25.33 -5.70
CA GLU A 173 4.85 -25.97 -4.95
C GLU A 173 4.33 -27.07 -4.01
N SER A 174 3.18 -26.83 -3.36
CA SER A 174 2.59 -27.80 -2.44
C SER A 174 2.05 -29.03 -3.15
N VAL A 175 1.43 -28.85 -4.32
CA VAL A 175 0.94 -29.95 -5.16
C VAL A 175 2.10 -30.79 -5.67
N GLU A 176 3.16 -30.16 -6.18
CA GLU A 176 4.36 -30.86 -6.66
C GLU A 176 5.01 -31.66 -5.54
N TYR A 177 5.28 -31.01 -4.40
CA TYR A 177 5.90 -31.67 -3.24
C TYR A 177 5.06 -32.84 -2.72
N ALA A 178 3.74 -32.70 -2.65
CA ALA A 178 2.85 -33.75 -2.20
C ALA A 178 2.86 -34.98 -3.12
N GLY A 179 3.13 -34.80 -4.41
CA GLY A 179 3.31 -35.90 -5.37
C GLY A 179 4.61 -36.69 -5.18
N ILE A 180 5.67 -35.99 -4.75
CA ILE A 180 7.03 -36.55 -4.62
C ILE A 180 7.25 -37.17 -3.23
N ARG A 181 6.80 -36.52 -2.16
CA ARG A 181 7.00 -36.96 -0.78
C ARG A 181 6.17 -38.20 -0.45
N LYS A 182 6.82 -39.28 -0.01
CA LYS A 182 6.20 -40.61 0.26
C LYS A 182 6.38 -41.02 1.73
N PRO A 183 5.77 -40.37 2.72
CA PRO A 183 5.75 -40.90 4.08
C PRO A 183 4.91 -42.20 4.09
N PHE A 184 5.35 -43.15 4.90
CA PHE A 184 4.70 -44.50 4.98
C PHE A 184 4.55 -45.19 3.63
N GLY A 185 5.47 -44.93 2.66
CA GLY A 185 5.56 -45.58 1.37
C GLY A 185 4.56 -45.11 0.30
N ARG A 186 3.69 -44.13 0.59
CA ARG A 186 2.70 -43.58 -0.35
C ARG A 186 2.84 -42.09 -0.50
N PRO A 187 2.60 -41.49 -1.68
CA PRO A 187 2.62 -40.05 -1.87
C PRO A 187 1.69 -39.30 -0.89
N LEU A 188 2.09 -38.15 -0.40
CA LEU A 188 1.21 -37.27 0.42
C LEU A 188 -0.08 -36.94 -0.32
N SER A 189 -0.01 -36.76 -1.63
CA SER A 189 -1.12 -36.39 -2.49
C SER A 189 -2.31 -37.40 -2.50
N VAL A 190 -2.16 -38.61 -1.94
CA VAL A 190 -3.30 -39.56 -1.81
C VAL A 190 -4.21 -39.22 -0.63
N ASN A 191 -3.83 -38.29 0.25
CA ASN A 191 -4.58 -37.92 1.44
C ASN A 191 -5.52 -36.75 1.16
N GLN A 192 -6.80 -36.90 1.45
CA GLN A 192 -7.80 -35.84 1.29
C GLN A 192 -7.51 -34.63 2.19
N ALA A 193 -6.90 -34.84 3.35
CA ALA A 193 -6.45 -33.75 4.23
C ALA A 193 -5.38 -32.82 3.58
N ILE A 194 -4.70 -33.30 2.54
CA ILE A 194 -3.77 -32.50 1.73
C ILE A 194 -4.49 -31.94 0.50
N GLN A 195 -5.31 -32.74 -0.16
CA GLN A 195 -5.99 -32.37 -1.41
C GLN A 195 -7.01 -31.25 -1.21
N PHE A 196 -7.90 -31.39 -0.21
CA PHE A 196 -9.05 -30.49 -0.06
C PHE A 196 -8.66 -29.06 0.27
N PRO A 197 -7.75 -28.78 1.21
CA PRO A 197 -7.31 -27.40 1.45
C PRO A 197 -6.67 -26.76 0.22
N LEU A 198 -5.86 -27.50 -0.55
CA LEU A 198 -5.24 -26.99 -1.77
C LEU A 198 -6.27 -26.73 -2.88
N ALA A 199 -7.26 -27.61 -3.04
CA ALA A 199 -8.35 -27.41 -4.01
C ALA A 199 -9.23 -26.20 -3.66
N GLU A 200 -9.52 -25.97 -2.39
CA GLU A 200 -10.23 -24.77 -1.92
C GLU A 200 -9.44 -23.49 -2.18
N LEU A 201 -8.15 -23.48 -1.85
CA LEU A 201 -7.27 -22.34 -2.11
C LEU A 201 -7.19 -22.05 -3.62
N GLN A 202 -7.05 -23.08 -4.46
CA GLN A 202 -7.04 -22.94 -5.91
C GLN A 202 -8.36 -22.36 -6.45
N THR A 203 -9.49 -22.82 -5.95
CA THR A 203 -10.81 -22.30 -6.33
C THR A 203 -10.91 -20.81 -6.01
N ARG A 204 -10.47 -20.41 -4.83
CA ARG A 204 -10.45 -18.99 -4.42
C ARG A 204 -9.47 -18.17 -5.24
N CYS A 205 -8.33 -18.73 -5.68
CA CYS A 205 -7.41 -18.07 -6.59
C CYS A 205 -8.09 -17.74 -7.93
N GLU A 206 -8.84 -18.68 -8.50
CA GLU A 206 -9.55 -18.45 -9.77
C GLU A 206 -10.66 -17.38 -9.64
N MET A 207 -11.46 -17.46 -8.58
CA MET A 207 -12.47 -16.43 -8.30
C MET A 207 -11.84 -15.03 -8.16
N LEU A 208 -10.73 -14.95 -7.44
CA LEU A 208 -10.04 -13.69 -7.18
C LEU A 208 -9.34 -13.15 -8.43
N ARG A 209 -8.76 -14.03 -9.26
CA ARG A 209 -8.17 -13.68 -10.56
C ARG A 209 -9.20 -12.99 -11.45
N ALA A 210 -10.39 -13.58 -11.57
CA ALA A 210 -11.49 -13.00 -12.33
C ALA A 210 -11.93 -11.62 -11.78
N LEU A 211 -12.01 -11.50 -10.45
CA LEU A 211 -12.37 -10.22 -9.80
C LEU A 211 -11.30 -9.14 -10.03
N ILE A 212 -10.01 -9.47 -9.92
CA ILE A 212 -8.91 -8.54 -10.16
C ILE A 212 -8.92 -8.06 -11.62
N HIS A 213 -9.03 -8.96 -12.59
CA HIS A 213 -9.09 -8.58 -14.00
C HIS A 213 -10.30 -7.68 -14.31
N LYS A 214 -11.48 -8.04 -13.79
CA LYS A 214 -12.68 -7.21 -13.93
C LYS A 214 -12.47 -5.82 -13.31
N THR A 215 -11.86 -5.76 -12.13
CA THR A 215 -11.63 -4.50 -11.42
C THR A 215 -10.61 -3.63 -12.16
N ALA A 216 -9.52 -4.20 -12.66
CA ALA A 216 -8.54 -3.49 -13.47
C ALA A 216 -9.20 -2.90 -14.74
N TRP A 217 -9.98 -3.71 -15.46
CA TRP A 217 -10.75 -3.24 -16.61
C TRP A 217 -11.73 -2.09 -16.24
N GLN A 218 -12.38 -2.15 -15.06
CA GLN A 218 -13.24 -1.07 -14.59
C GLN A 218 -12.44 0.20 -14.27
N MET A 219 -11.23 0.07 -13.70
CA MET A 219 -10.35 1.21 -13.46
C MET A 219 -9.93 1.88 -14.77
N ASP A 220 -9.56 1.10 -15.79
CA ASP A 220 -9.16 1.61 -17.09
C ASP A 220 -10.34 2.25 -17.85
N THR A 221 -11.57 1.71 -17.70
CA THR A 221 -12.74 2.16 -18.46
C THR A 221 -13.49 3.31 -17.79
N TYR A 222 -13.61 3.28 -16.47
CA TYR A 222 -14.47 4.20 -15.72
C TYR A 222 -13.72 5.09 -14.73
N GLY A 223 -12.40 4.96 -14.69
CA GLY A 223 -11.55 5.67 -13.75
C GLY A 223 -11.42 5.00 -12.38
N ASN A 224 -10.32 5.32 -11.74
CA ASN A 224 -9.86 4.78 -10.46
C ASN A 224 -10.92 4.90 -9.33
N TRP A 225 -11.64 6.03 -9.29
CA TRP A 225 -12.59 6.32 -8.22
C TRP A 225 -13.86 5.46 -8.28
N LYS A 226 -14.34 5.17 -9.48
CA LYS A 226 -15.55 4.37 -9.68
C LYS A 226 -15.37 2.90 -9.32
N ALA A 227 -14.14 2.40 -9.36
CA ALA A 227 -13.78 1.03 -9.00
C ALA A 227 -13.40 0.85 -7.51
N SER A 228 -13.46 1.89 -6.68
CA SER A 228 -12.93 1.89 -5.31
C SER A 228 -13.47 0.76 -4.42
N SER A 229 -14.75 0.39 -4.55
CA SER A 229 -15.34 -0.72 -3.80
C SER A 229 -14.74 -2.06 -4.21
N GLN A 230 -14.64 -2.31 -5.52
CA GLN A 230 -14.06 -3.54 -6.07
C GLN A 230 -12.58 -3.66 -5.77
N VAL A 231 -11.83 -2.56 -5.82
CA VAL A 231 -10.42 -2.49 -5.41
C VAL A 231 -10.26 -2.93 -3.94
N SER A 232 -11.14 -2.46 -3.05
CA SER A 232 -11.15 -2.89 -1.64
C SER A 232 -11.45 -4.37 -1.49
N MET A 233 -12.39 -4.93 -2.29
CA MET A 233 -12.70 -6.37 -2.31
C MET A 233 -11.48 -7.19 -2.74
N CYS A 234 -10.82 -6.79 -3.82
CA CYS A 234 -9.61 -7.45 -4.32
C CYS A 234 -8.50 -7.44 -3.27
N ASN A 235 -8.23 -6.27 -2.66
CA ASN A 235 -7.11 -6.10 -1.75
C ASN A 235 -7.22 -7.03 -0.53
N TYR A 236 -8.30 -6.92 0.26
CA TYR A 236 -8.37 -7.69 1.50
C TYR A 236 -8.47 -9.21 1.27
N GLN A 237 -9.20 -9.63 0.23
CA GLN A 237 -9.34 -11.05 -0.11
C GLN A 237 -8.01 -11.66 -0.57
N ALA A 238 -7.28 -10.98 -1.47
CA ALA A 238 -6.00 -11.48 -1.97
C ALA A 238 -4.96 -11.61 -0.86
N ASN A 239 -4.90 -10.64 0.03
CA ASN A 239 -3.92 -10.63 1.10
C ASN A 239 -4.21 -11.73 2.16
N ARG A 240 -5.49 -11.98 2.46
CA ARG A 240 -5.90 -13.12 3.29
C ARG A 240 -5.54 -14.45 2.63
N LEU A 241 -5.93 -14.62 1.38
CA LEU A 241 -5.68 -15.84 0.62
C LEU A 241 -4.18 -16.17 0.54
N CYS A 242 -3.33 -15.16 0.31
CA CYS A 242 -1.88 -15.36 0.26
C CYS A 242 -1.31 -15.85 1.59
N CYS A 243 -1.75 -15.27 2.71
CA CYS A 243 -1.33 -15.72 4.04
C CYS A 243 -1.76 -17.16 4.31
N GLU A 244 -2.99 -17.54 3.97
CA GLU A 244 -3.51 -18.89 4.12
C GLU A 244 -2.77 -19.88 3.24
N ALA A 245 -2.50 -19.53 1.97
CA ALA A 245 -1.76 -20.39 1.04
C ALA A 245 -0.30 -20.59 1.49
N ALA A 246 0.35 -19.56 2.00
CA ALA A 246 1.73 -19.67 2.52
C ALA A 246 1.80 -20.52 3.79
N ASP A 247 0.83 -20.38 4.70
CA ASP A 247 0.70 -21.23 5.88
C ASP A 247 0.48 -22.70 5.51
N GLN A 248 -0.45 -22.97 4.58
CA GLN A 248 -0.71 -24.31 4.07
C GLN A 248 0.53 -24.90 3.38
N ALA A 249 1.29 -24.11 2.64
CA ALA A 249 2.51 -24.57 1.98
C ALA A 249 3.59 -24.94 3.02
N MET A 250 3.78 -24.13 4.07
CA MET A 250 4.66 -24.49 5.18
C MET A 250 4.23 -25.83 5.80
N GLN A 251 2.94 -26.01 6.05
CA GLN A 251 2.41 -27.23 6.66
C GLN A 251 2.64 -28.46 5.78
N VAL A 252 2.37 -28.38 4.48
CA VAL A 252 2.56 -29.50 3.52
C VAL A 252 4.03 -29.92 3.41
N HIS A 253 4.96 -28.94 3.42
CA HIS A 253 6.39 -29.19 3.32
C HIS A 253 7.04 -29.59 4.66
N GLY A 254 6.32 -29.48 5.79
CA GLY A 254 6.83 -29.84 7.11
C GLY A 254 8.07 -29.03 7.51
N GLY A 255 9.09 -29.67 8.09
CA GLY A 255 10.31 -28.98 8.53
C GLY A 255 11.02 -28.18 7.44
N MET A 256 10.99 -28.65 6.19
CA MET A 256 11.53 -27.92 5.04
C MET A 256 10.73 -26.65 4.76
N GLY A 257 9.40 -26.70 4.88
CA GLY A 257 8.51 -25.54 4.70
C GLY A 257 8.71 -24.46 5.79
N TYR A 258 9.04 -24.88 7.01
CA TYR A 258 9.35 -23.97 8.12
C TYR A 258 10.75 -23.35 8.02
N SER A 259 11.64 -23.96 7.23
CA SER A 259 13.00 -23.49 7.04
C SER A 259 13.09 -22.38 5.98
N ARG A 260 14.19 -21.60 6.01
CA ARG A 260 14.49 -20.60 4.97
C ARG A 260 15.03 -21.18 3.65
N HIS A 261 15.08 -22.51 3.52
CA HIS A 261 15.36 -23.16 2.24
C HIS A 261 14.17 -23.14 1.28
N LYS A 262 12.96 -22.89 1.80
CA LYS A 262 11.76 -22.60 1.02
C LYS A 262 11.28 -21.18 1.34
N PRO A 263 10.64 -20.47 0.38
CA PRO A 263 10.31 -19.05 0.55
C PRO A 263 9.01 -18.79 1.34
N PHE A 264 8.31 -19.81 1.83
CA PHE A 264 6.94 -19.68 2.35
C PHE A 264 6.86 -18.78 3.57
N GLU A 265 7.82 -18.86 4.51
CA GLU A 265 7.86 -17.99 5.67
C GLU A 265 8.09 -16.53 5.27
N HIS A 266 8.92 -16.31 4.24
CA HIS A 266 9.16 -14.97 3.69
C HIS A 266 7.91 -14.43 2.99
N ILE A 267 7.22 -15.25 2.19
CA ILE A 267 5.95 -14.90 1.54
C ILE A 267 4.92 -14.52 2.60
N TYR A 268 4.75 -15.35 3.62
CA TYR A 268 3.82 -15.07 4.72
C TYR A 268 4.14 -13.73 5.39
N ARG A 269 5.37 -13.50 5.84
CA ARG A 269 5.79 -12.27 6.52
C ARG A 269 5.61 -11.05 5.62
N HIS A 270 5.99 -11.16 4.34
CA HIS A 270 5.89 -10.05 3.39
C HIS A 270 4.43 -9.67 3.12
N HIS A 271 3.57 -10.64 2.80
CA HIS A 271 2.18 -10.37 2.44
C HIS A 271 1.28 -10.13 3.65
N ARG A 272 1.69 -10.57 4.86
CA ARG A 272 0.95 -10.28 6.10
C ARG A 272 0.79 -8.77 6.35
N ARG A 273 1.79 -7.98 5.98
CA ARG A 273 1.72 -6.51 6.09
C ARG A 273 0.64 -5.90 5.21
N TYR A 274 0.35 -6.48 4.05
CA TYR A 274 -0.67 -5.96 3.13
C TYR A 274 -2.10 -6.06 3.65
N ARG A 275 -2.32 -6.83 4.71
CA ARG A 275 -3.57 -6.82 5.48
C ARG A 275 -3.70 -5.60 6.39
N ILE A 276 -2.65 -4.77 6.48
CA ILE A 276 -2.56 -3.61 7.37
C ILE A 276 -2.35 -2.32 6.56
N THR A 277 -1.45 -2.34 5.57
CA THR A 277 -1.06 -1.15 4.80
C THR A 277 -2.17 -0.66 3.87
N GLU A 278 -2.13 0.62 3.50
CA GLU A 278 -3.12 1.35 2.69
C GLU A 278 -4.56 1.23 3.25
N GLY A 279 -4.67 1.14 4.57
CA GLY A 279 -5.88 0.87 5.32
C GLY A 279 -6.06 -0.63 5.59
N ALA A 280 -6.12 -0.97 6.88
CA ALA A 280 -6.31 -2.34 7.36
C ALA A 280 -7.51 -3.02 6.68
N GLU A 281 -7.54 -4.36 6.68
CA GLU A 281 -8.61 -5.13 6.03
C GLU A 281 -10.00 -4.74 6.55
N GLU A 282 -10.13 -4.34 7.81
CA GLU A 282 -11.36 -3.83 8.39
C GLU A 282 -11.79 -2.50 7.74
N ILE A 283 -10.82 -1.65 7.40
CA ILE A 283 -11.09 -0.40 6.66
C ILE A 283 -11.52 -0.70 5.24
N GLN A 284 -10.95 -1.73 4.57
CA GLN A 284 -11.43 -2.16 3.25
C GLN A 284 -12.87 -2.66 3.33
N ILE A 285 -13.19 -3.49 4.31
CA ILE A 285 -14.56 -4.01 4.53
C ILE A 285 -15.53 -2.87 4.87
N ARG A 286 -15.13 -1.92 5.74
CA ARG A 286 -15.91 -0.71 6.03
C ARG A 286 -16.22 0.10 4.77
N ARG A 287 -15.24 0.25 3.85
CA ARG A 287 -15.45 0.95 2.58
C ARG A 287 -16.47 0.23 1.70
N ILE A 288 -16.34 -1.09 1.55
CA ILE A 288 -17.31 -1.91 0.80
C ILE A 288 -18.71 -1.72 1.35
N ALA A 289 -18.87 -1.85 2.68
CA ALA A 289 -20.15 -1.63 3.34
C ALA A 289 -20.68 -0.19 3.13
N GLY A 290 -19.79 0.81 3.23
CA GLY A 290 -20.16 2.21 2.99
C GLY A 290 -20.74 2.45 1.59
N TYR A 291 -20.19 1.81 0.55
CA TYR A 291 -20.74 1.88 -0.80
C TYR A 291 -22.04 1.08 -0.94
N MET A 292 -22.12 -0.12 -0.34
CA MET A 292 -23.32 -0.96 -0.41
C MET A 292 -24.53 -0.31 0.26
N PHE A 293 -24.33 0.34 1.40
CA PHE A 293 -25.39 0.98 2.18
C PHE A 293 -25.58 2.48 1.84
N GLY A 294 -24.88 3.01 0.83
CA GLY A 294 -25.04 4.37 0.38
C GLY A 294 -24.40 5.46 1.23
N TYR A 295 -23.59 5.10 2.22
CA TYR A 295 -22.86 6.08 3.05
C TYR A 295 -21.64 6.68 2.32
N MET A 296 -21.16 6.00 1.29
CA MET A 296 -20.09 6.46 0.41
C MET A 296 -20.56 6.46 -1.03
N LYS A 297 -20.07 7.43 -1.83
CA LYS A 297 -20.32 7.49 -3.27
C LYS A 297 -19.04 7.21 -4.04
N GLN A 298 -19.14 6.41 -5.10
CA GLN A 298 -18.02 6.11 -6.01
C GLN A 298 -17.90 7.23 -7.06
N LEU A 299 -17.68 8.46 -6.61
CA LEU A 299 -17.53 9.63 -7.45
C LEU A 299 -16.15 10.22 -7.24
N ALA A 300 -15.52 10.63 -8.33
CA ALA A 300 -14.31 11.42 -8.25
C ALA A 300 -14.58 12.70 -7.44
N PRO A 301 -13.64 13.15 -6.60
CA PRO A 301 -13.73 14.46 -5.98
C PRO A 301 -13.83 15.56 -7.02
N LYS A 302 -14.51 16.67 -6.68
CA LYS A 302 -14.64 17.82 -7.60
C LYS A 302 -13.24 18.29 -8.03
N GLY A 303 -13.05 18.44 -9.34
CA GLY A 303 -11.82 18.93 -9.95
C GLY A 303 -10.71 17.87 -10.14
N VAL A 304 -11.00 16.58 -9.94
CA VAL A 304 -10.22 15.47 -10.49
C VAL A 304 -10.89 15.08 -11.80
N GLN A 305 -10.17 15.20 -12.92
CA GLN A 305 -10.63 14.63 -14.18
C GLN A 305 -10.42 13.13 -14.11
N ASP A 306 -11.47 12.37 -14.42
CA ASP A 306 -11.35 10.94 -14.74
C ASP A 306 -10.79 10.91 -16.19
N ASP A 307 -9.47 10.85 -16.35
CA ASP A 307 -8.81 10.55 -17.62
C ASP A 307 -8.83 9.05 -17.88
#